data_a3832cc1924225fbadf4bed7dd7a56f4
#
_entry.id   a3832cc1924225fbadf4bed7dd7a56f4
#
_cell.length_a   1.000
_cell.length_b   1.000
_cell.length_c   1.000
_cell.angle_alpha   90.00
_cell.angle_beta   90.00
_cell.angle_gamma   90.00
#
_symmetry.space_group_name_H-M   'P 1'
#
loop_
_entity.id
_entity.type
_entity.pdbx_description
1 polymer ?
#
loop_
_entity_poly.entity_id
_entity_poly.type
_entity_poly.pdbx_seq_one_letter_code
_entity_poly.pdbx_strand_id
1 'polypeptide(L)'
;LSDYALCVSVMKNTKAFQNVLEIILDEPIDLEEVKVEDVILHSRGQRAIRLDAWARSSDKRQFAVEMQNDTEKDDVRKRSRFYQGLMDVPILKSGKQTQYRWLPATVVIFITMDDIFGMDRAMYTFTECCRELPELELGDGVTKIFCNMTSKNGREELVSMLQYMKRTDLKNPDITDRSD
;
A
#
# COMPACT_ATOMS: atom_id res chain seq x y z
N LEU A 1 -4.65 -18.02 14.11
CA LEU A 1 -4.51 -16.60 13.76
C LEU A 1 -4.20 -16.57 12.27
N SER A 2 -5.04 -15.90 11.48
CA SER A 2 -4.82 -15.81 10.05
C SER A 2 -3.60 -14.94 9.78
N ASP A 3 -2.89 -15.28 8.76
CA ASP A 3 -1.68 -14.68 8.19
C ASP A 3 -1.76 -13.15 8.05
N TYR A 4 -2.94 -12.65 7.73
CA TYR A 4 -3.34 -11.25 7.77
C TYR A 4 -3.04 -10.57 9.12
N ALA A 5 -3.39 -11.22 10.24
CA ALA A 5 -3.21 -10.65 11.56
C ALA A 5 -1.72 -10.43 11.93
N LEU A 6 -0.81 -11.25 11.40
CA LEU A 6 0.62 -11.11 11.64
C LEU A 6 1.19 -9.92 10.85
N CYS A 7 0.85 -9.78 9.57
CA CYS A 7 1.28 -8.63 8.77
C CYS A 7 0.76 -7.31 9.34
N VAL A 8 -0.52 -7.27 9.73
CA VAL A 8 -1.10 -6.11 10.43
C VAL A 8 -0.38 -5.85 11.75
N SER A 9 0.03 -6.89 12.48
CA SER A 9 0.81 -6.76 13.73
C SER A 9 2.18 -6.12 13.50
N VAL A 10 2.89 -6.52 12.43
CA VAL A 10 4.17 -5.91 12.05
C VAL A 10 3.97 -4.43 11.71
N MET A 11 2.89 -4.09 11.00
CA MET A 11 2.60 -2.70 10.64
C MET A 11 2.19 -1.82 11.84
N LYS A 12 1.80 -2.41 12.97
CA LYS A 12 1.58 -1.68 14.23
C LYS A 12 2.87 -1.10 14.82
N ASN A 13 4.01 -1.67 14.47
CA ASN A 13 5.31 -1.09 14.82
C ASN A 13 5.71 -0.07 13.75
N THR A 14 5.76 1.20 14.10
CA THR A 14 6.05 2.30 13.17
C THR A 14 7.36 2.11 12.42
N LYS A 15 8.41 1.65 13.12
CA LYS A 15 9.71 1.41 12.48
C LYS A 15 9.69 0.25 11.51
N ALA A 16 8.99 -0.83 11.84
CA ALA A 16 8.81 -1.97 10.94
C ALA A 16 7.99 -1.57 9.71
N PHE A 17 6.93 -0.78 9.89
CA PHE A 17 6.15 -0.26 8.78
C PHE A 17 6.96 0.69 7.88
N GLN A 18 7.75 1.57 8.50
CA GLN A 18 8.68 2.43 7.76
C GLN A 18 9.66 1.60 6.91
N ASN A 19 10.27 0.56 7.47
CA ASN A 19 11.17 -0.33 6.72
C ASN A 19 10.48 -1.02 5.55
N VAL A 20 9.23 -1.46 5.72
CA VAL A 20 8.44 -2.05 4.61
C VAL A 20 8.27 -1.04 3.48
N LEU A 21 7.90 0.19 3.79
CA LEU A 21 7.76 1.25 2.78
C LEU A 21 9.10 1.58 2.11
N GLU A 22 10.17 1.71 2.86
CA GLU A 22 11.52 1.98 2.35
C GLU A 22 12.00 0.88 1.39
N ILE A 23 11.74 -0.39 1.71
CA ILE A 23 12.05 -1.52 0.83
C ILE A 23 11.20 -1.49 -0.44
N ILE A 24 9.90 -1.22 -0.35
CA ILE A 24 9.03 -1.18 -1.52
C ILE A 24 9.41 -0.02 -2.44
N LEU A 25 9.64 1.17 -1.88
CA LEU A 25 9.86 2.40 -2.64
C LEU A 25 11.31 2.63 -3.03
N ASP A 26 12.24 1.86 -2.45
CA ASP A 26 13.70 1.99 -2.67
C ASP A 26 14.24 3.39 -2.33
N GLU A 27 13.69 3.99 -1.28
CA GLU A 27 14.08 5.30 -0.81
C GLU A 27 13.88 5.44 0.71
N PRO A 28 14.63 6.31 1.41
CA PRO A 28 14.39 6.59 2.81
C PRO A 28 13.04 7.30 3.00
N ILE A 29 12.29 6.88 4.01
CA ILE A 29 10.99 7.44 4.38
C ILE A 29 11.04 7.86 5.84
N ASP A 30 10.56 9.05 6.16
CA ASP A 30 10.40 9.52 7.53
C ASP A 30 8.91 9.64 7.85
N LEU A 31 8.40 8.73 8.69
CA LEU A 31 6.97 8.67 9.03
C LEU A 31 6.64 9.57 10.22
N GLU A 32 5.68 10.47 10.05
CA GLU A 32 5.11 11.31 11.11
C GLU A 32 3.90 10.67 11.80
N GLU A 33 3.10 9.92 11.06
CA GLU A 33 1.85 9.34 11.54
C GLU A 33 1.61 7.98 10.94
N VAL A 34 1.17 7.03 11.77
CA VAL A 34 0.80 5.68 11.37
C VAL A 34 -0.53 5.32 12.02
N LYS A 35 -1.44 4.76 11.24
CA LYS A 35 -2.69 4.18 11.69
C LYS A 35 -2.85 2.79 11.11
N VAL A 36 -3.22 1.83 11.93
CA VAL A 36 -3.44 0.45 11.51
C VAL A 36 -4.89 0.10 11.78
N GLU A 37 -5.50 -0.59 10.81
CA GLU A 37 -6.93 -0.89 10.81
C GLU A 37 -7.81 0.38 10.91
N ASP A 38 -7.33 1.49 10.33
CA ASP A 38 -8.06 2.76 10.31
C ASP A 38 -9.27 2.69 9.38
N VAL A 39 -10.35 3.37 9.78
CA VAL A 39 -11.57 3.45 8.97
C VAL A 39 -11.72 4.86 8.43
N ILE A 40 -11.57 4.99 7.13
CA ILE A 40 -11.86 6.24 6.43
C ILE A 40 -13.31 6.20 5.96
N LEU A 41 -14.16 6.98 6.62
CA LEU A 41 -15.58 7.06 6.30
C LEU A 41 -15.86 8.22 5.35
N HIS A 42 -16.59 7.93 4.33
CA HIS A 42 -17.19 8.95 3.46
C HIS A 42 -18.69 8.99 3.62
N SER A 43 -19.29 10.13 3.66
CA SER A 43 -20.71 10.48 3.75
C SER A 43 -21.71 9.31 4.01
N ARG A 44 -22.81 9.59 4.74
CA ARG A 44 -23.85 8.62 5.10
C ARG A 44 -24.35 7.86 3.85
N GLY A 45 -24.37 6.53 3.94
CA GLY A 45 -24.91 5.64 2.89
C GLY A 45 -23.91 5.25 1.80
N GLN A 46 -22.65 5.69 1.88
CA GLN A 46 -21.60 5.24 0.95
C GLN A 46 -20.75 4.12 1.54
N ARG A 47 -20.07 3.38 0.66
CA ARG A 47 -19.16 2.33 1.08
C ARG A 47 -17.98 2.94 1.82
N ALA A 48 -17.83 2.58 3.09
CA ALA A 48 -16.62 2.85 3.85
C ALA A 48 -15.48 1.92 3.39
N ILE A 49 -14.25 2.39 3.48
CA ILE A 49 -13.08 1.52 3.43
C ILE A 49 -12.48 1.38 4.81
N ARG A 50 -11.93 0.20 5.06
CA ARG A 50 -11.07 -0.05 6.21
C ARG A 50 -9.69 -0.35 5.65
N LEU A 51 -8.74 0.53 5.89
CA LEU A 51 -7.36 0.33 5.50
C LEU A 51 -6.66 -0.60 6.49
N ASP A 52 -5.88 -1.54 5.99
CA ASP A 52 -5.04 -2.40 6.84
C ASP A 52 -3.97 -1.57 7.54
N ALA A 53 -3.29 -0.71 6.78
CA ALA A 53 -2.37 0.27 7.32
C ALA A 53 -2.36 1.55 6.48
N TRP A 54 -2.26 2.66 7.18
CA TRP A 54 -2.09 4.00 6.59
C TRP A 54 -0.95 4.72 7.29
N ALA A 55 -0.18 5.49 6.52
CA ALA A 55 0.87 6.34 7.06
C ALA A 55 0.95 7.68 6.33
N ARG A 56 1.52 8.66 7.01
CA ARG A 56 1.92 9.94 6.43
C ARG A 56 3.37 10.22 6.76
N SER A 57 4.14 10.60 5.75
CA SER A 57 5.53 11.01 5.92
C SER A 57 5.68 12.50 6.25
N SER A 58 6.89 12.89 6.67
CA SER A 58 7.24 14.27 6.99
C SER A 58 7.09 15.21 5.79
N ASP A 59 7.29 14.72 4.58
CA ASP A 59 7.05 15.42 3.31
C ASP A 59 5.58 15.41 2.88
N LYS A 60 4.67 14.95 3.76
CA LYS A 60 3.21 14.92 3.60
C LYS A 60 2.66 13.91 2.61
N ARG A 61 3.46 13.04 2.04
CA ARG A 61 2.95 11.91 1.24
C ARG A 61 2.09 10.99 2.10
N GLN A 62 1.05 10.43 1.51
CA GLN A 62 0.19 9.44 2.13
C GLN A 62 0.43 8.05 1.54
N PHE A 63 0.42 7.05 2.39
CA PHE A 63 0.60 5.66 2.03
C PHE A 63 -0.57 4.84 2.56
N ALA A 64 -1.17 4.02 1.71
CA ALA A 64 -2.07 2.95 2.12
C ALA A 64 -1.45 1.61 1.75
N VAL A 65 -1.39 0.68 2.67
CA VAL A 65 -0.89 -0.68 2.43
C VAL A 65 -1.98 -1.67 2.77
N GLU A 66 -2.29 -2.52 1.82
CA GLU A 66 -3.32 -3.55 1.89
C GLU A 66 -2.72 -4.93 1.63
N MET A 67 -3.04 -5.89 2.48
CA MET A 67 -2.74 -7.30 2.27
C MET A 67 -3.96 -7.98 1.64
N GLN A 68 -3.76 -8.65 0.52
CA GLN A 68 -4.85 -9.33 -0.19
C GLN A 68 -4.53 -10.81 -0.42
N ASN A 69 -5.16 -11.69 0.37
CA ASN A 69 -4.94 -13.13 0.31
C ASN A 69 -5.74 -13.82 -0.80
N ASP A 70 -6.86 -13.24 -1.20
CA ASP A 70 -7.75 -13.80 -2.21
C ASP A 70 -8.12 -12.72 -3.23
N THR A 71 -7.47 -12.77 -4.39
CA THR A 71 -7.67 -11.80 -5.47
C THR A 71 -8.80 -12.17 -6.43
N GLU A 72 -9.37 -13.40 -6.29
CA GLU A 72 -10.47 -13.85 -7.16
C GLU A 72 -11.80 -13.20 -6.76
N LYS A 73 -11.97 -12.87 -5.48
CA LYS A 73 -13.23 -12.32 -4.95
C LYS A 73 -13.45 -10.83 -5.22
N ASP A 74 -12.39 -10.09 -5.55
CA ASP A 74 -12.50 -8.65 -5.74
C ASP A 74 -11.49 -8.12 -6.77
N ASP A 75 -11.85 -7.09 -7.51
CA ASP A 75 -10.95 -6.41 -8.44
C ASP A 75 -10.07 -5.41 -7.70
N VAL A 76 -8.89 -5.86 -7.25
CA VAL A 76 -7.94 -5.04 -6.49
C VAL A 76 -7.45 -3.81 -7.28
N ARG A 77 -7.46 -3.87 -8.62
CA ARG A 77 -7.11 -2.73 -9.48
C ARG A 77 -8.14 -1.61 -9.34
N LYS A 78 -9.43 -1.96 -9.39
CA LYS A 78 -10.52 -0.99 -9.16
C LYS A 78 -10.57 -0.55 -7.70
N ARG A 79 -10.29 -1.45 -6.75
CA ARG A 79 -10.16 -1.10 -5.34
C ARG A 79 -9.08 -0.06 -5.10
N SER A 80 -7.92 -0.19 -5.73
CA SER A 80 -6.82 0.79 -5.59
C SER A 80 -7.25 2.18 -6.02
N ARG A 81 -8.01 2.30 -7.12
CA ARG A 81 -8.59 3.56 -7.57
C ARG A 81 -9.57 4.14 -6.56
N PHE A 82 -10.45 3.30 -6.00
CA PHE A 82 -11.44 3.72 -5.03
C PHE A 82 -10.78 4.19 -3.72
N TYR A 83 -9.77 3.47 -3.24
CA TYR A 83 -9.02 3.84 -2.05
C TYR A 83 -8.30 5.17 -2.21
N GLN A 84 -7.64 5.38 -3.33
CA GLN A 84 -6.96 6.64 -3.62
C GLN A 84 -7.95 7.82 -3.57
N GLY A 85 -9.10 7.71 -4.22
CA GLY A 85 -10.12 8.76 -4.19
C GLY A 85 -10.67 9.04 -2.78
N LEU A 86 -10.87 7.99 -1.97
CA LEU A 86 -11.30 8.16 -0.58
C LEU A 86 -10.23 8.76 0.33
N MET A 87 -8.96 8.57 0.04
CA MET A 87 -7.87 9.21 0.77
C MET A 87 -7.77 10.71 0.45
N ASP A 88 -8.12 11.11 -0.75
CA ASP A 88 -8.04 12.51 -1.19
C ASP A 88 -9.19 13.37 -0.65
N VAL A 89 -10.41 12.83 -0.63
CA VAL A 89 -11.61 13.61 -0.28
C VAL A 89 -11.54 14.27 1.10
N PRO A 90 -11.03 13.62 2.19
CA PRO A 90 -10.94 14.27 3.50
C PRO A 90 -9.93 15.43 3.56
N ILE A 91 -8.99 15.50 2.61
CA ILE A 91 -7.94 16.51 2.60
C ILE A 91 -8.48 17.88 2.21
N LEU A 92 -9.40 17.91 1.24
CA LEU A 92 -9.96 19.15 0.74
C LEU A 92 -11.32 19.43 1.40
N LYS A 93 -11.37 20.44 2.24
CA LYS A 93 -12.62 20.93 2.80
C LYS A 93 -13.38 21.76 1.76
N SER A 94 -14.71 21.72 1.78
CA SER A 94 -15.52 22.59 0.95
C SER A 94 -15.28 24.07 1.31
N GLY A 95 -15.09 24.93 0.32
CA GLY A 95 -14.89 26.36 0.51
C GLY A 95 -14.10 26.99 -0.64
N LYS A 96 -14.31 28.31 -0.82
CA LYS A 96 -13.68 29.07 -1.92
C LYS A 96 -12.14 29.15 -1.83
N GLN A 97 -11.55 28.88 -0.67
CA GLN A 97 -10.10 28.95 -0.45
C GLN A 97 -9.38 27.62 -0.63
N THR A 98 -10.12 26.51 -0.78
CA THR A 98 -9.52 25.21 -0.96
C THR A 98 -8.96 25.05 -2.38
N GLN A 99 -7.72 24.58 -2.50
CA GLN A 99 -7.02 24.43 -3.78
C GLN A 99 -6.57 22.99 -3.97
N TYR A 100 -6.78 22.44 -5.16
CA TYR A 100 -6.35 21.06 -5.51
C TYR A 100 -4.86 20.84 -5.38
N ARG A 101 -4.04 21.89 -5.52
CA ARG A 101 -2.58 21.79 -5.28
C ARG A 101 -2.19 21.37 -3.86
N TRP A 102 -3.14 21.39 -2.92
CA TRP A 102 -2.91 20.93 -1.54
C TRP A 102 -3.08 19.43 -1.37
N LEU A 103 -3.56 18.71 -2.39
CA LEU A 103 -3.57 17.27 -2.35
C LEU A 103 -2.13 16.76 -2.26
N PRO A 104 -1.83 15.92 -1.26
CA PRO A 104 -0.52 15.30 -1.15
C PRO A 104 -0.34 14.23 -2.22
N ALA A 105 0.90 13.87 -2.50
CA ALA A 105 1.16 12.64 -3.23
C ALA A 105 0.64 11.44 -2.44
N THR A 106 0.01 10.50 -3.15
CA THR A 106 -0.66 9.35 -2.56
C THR A 106 -0.17 8.07 -3.20
N VAL A 107 0.30 7.13 -2.37
CA VAL A 107 0.77 5.81 -2.79
C VAL A 107 -0.15 4.75 -2.22
N VAL A 108 -0.81 3.99 -3.09
CA VAL A 108 -1.65 2.86 -2.71
C VAL A 108 -0.93 1.57 -3.06
N ILE A 109 -0.66 0.74 -2.05
CA ILE A 109 0.13 -0.48 -2.16
C ILE A 109 -0.76 -1.68 -1.83
N PHE A 110 -0.84 -2.62 -2.75
CA PHE A 110 -1.42 -3.93 -2.53
C PHE A 110 -0.30 -4.99 -2.50
N ILE A 111 -0.27 -5.80 -1.45
CA ILE A 111 0.60 -6.97 -1.37
C ILE A 111 -0.30 -8.20 -1.56
N THR A 112 -0.09 -8.92 -2.66
CA THR A 112 -0.97 -10.00 -3.09
C THR A 112 -0.29 -11.36 -3.01
N MET A 113 -1.07 -12.39 -2.66
CA MET A 113 -0.63 -13.78 -2.69
C MET A 113 -0.55 -14.35 -4.11
N ASP A 114 -1.15 -13.67 -5.09
CA ASP A 114 -1.21 -14.08 -6.49
C ASP A 114 -0.61 -13.01 -7.40
N ASP A 115 -0.14 -13.43 -8.57
CA ASP A 115 0.27 -12.52 -9.63
C ASP A 115 -0.95 -12.08 -10.46
N ILE A 116 -1.59 -11.00 -10.05
CA ILE A 116 -2.81 -10.49 -10.70
C ILE A 116 -2.61 -10.00 -12.14
N PHE A 117 -1.37 -9.80 -12.58
CA PHE A 117 -1.02 -9.37 -13.95
C PHE A 117 -0.43 -10.50 -14.79
N GLY A 118 0.04 -11.60 -14.16
CA GLY A 118 0.56 -12.78 -14.84
C GLY A 118 1.88 -12.56 -15.60
N MET A 119 2.67 -11.54 -15.23
CA MET A 119 3.91 -11.16 -15.92
C MET A 119 5.17 -11.51 -15.13
N ASP A 120 5.01 -12.28 -14.04
CA ASP A 120 6.09 -12.74 -13.18
C ASP A 120 7.06 -11.64 -12.71
N ARG A 121 6.49 -10.56 -12.16
CA ARG A 121 7.25 -9.52 -11.47
C ARG A 121 6.93 -9.52 -9.99
N ALA A 122 7.94 -9.28 -9.15
CA ALA A 122 7.75 -9.11 -7.71
C ALA A 122 7.01 -7.81 -7.38
N MET A 123 7.09 -6.82 -8.26
CA MET A 123 6.41 -5.54 -8.10
C MET A 123 5.99 -4.95 -9.45
N TYR A 124 4.84 -4.33 -9.46
CA TYR A 124 4.30 -3.54 -10.56
C TYR A 124 3.98 -2.15 -10.04
N THR A 125 4.56 -1.13 -10.64
CA THR A 125 4.32 0.27 -10.30
C THR A 125 3.58 0.96 -11.44
N PHE A 126 2.48 1.61 -11.12
CA PHE A 126 1.65 2.32 -12.08
C PHE A 126 1.58 3.80 -11.74
N THR A 127 1.89 4.61 -12.73
CA THR A 127 1.60 6.05 -12.80
C THR A 127 0.79 6.32 -14.06
N GLU A 128 0.14 7.47 -14.15
CA GLU A 128 -0.60 7.83 -15.34
C GLU A 128 0.33 8.47 -16.38
N CYS A 129 0.36 7.90 -17.58
CA CYS A 129 1.16 8.39 -18.70
C CYS A 129 0.28 8.81 -19.86
N CYS A 130 0.79 9.78 -20.64
CA CYS A 130 0.15 10.23 -21.86
C CYS A 130 0.22 9.12 -22.93
N ARG A 131 -0.92 8.78 -23.53
CA ARG A 131 -0.98 7.75 -24.58
C ARG A 131 -0.19 8.14 -25.83
N GLU A 132 -0.24 9.40 -26.18
CA GLU A 132 0.41 9.96 -27.37
C GLU A 132 1.91 10.17 -27.16
N LEU A 133 2.36 10.31 -25.91
CA LEU A 133 3.75 10.47 -25.48
C LEU A 133 3.98 9.61 -24.23
N PRO A 134 4.27 8.31 -24.35
CA PRO A 134 4.31 7.39 -23.20
C PRO A 134 5.36 7.74 -22.13
N GLU A 135 6.39 8.51 -22.48
CA GLU A 135 7.40 9.03 -21.54
C GLU A 135 6.93 10.23 -20.71
N LEU A 136 5.79 10.83 -21.06
CA LEU A 136 5.20 11.95 -20.34
C LEU A 136 4.24 11.43 -19.28
N GLU A 137 4.61 11.56 -18.03
CA GLU A 137 3.72 11.30 -16.89
C GLU A 137 2.75 12.45 -16.67
N LEU A 138 1.53 12.15 -16.20
CA LEU A 138 0.55 13.15 -15.80
C LEU A 138 1.07 14.02 -14.64
N GLY A 139 1.81 13.40 -13.71
CA GLY A 139 2.43 14.09 -12.60
C GLY A 139 1.44 14.58 -11.54
N ASP A 140 0.32 13.90 -11.38
CA ASP A 140 -0.71 14.22 -10.39
C ASP A 140 -0.36 13.79 -8.96
N GLY A 141 0.77 13.10 -8.78
CA GLY A 141 1.25 12.61 -7.49
C GLY A 141 0.62 11.29 -7.04
N VAL A 142 -0.14 10.59 -7.90
CA VAL A 142 -0.71 9.28 -7.60
C VAL A 142 0.19 8.16 -8.09
N THR A 143 0.49 7.20 -7.20
CA THR A 143 1.20 5.97 -7.53
C THR A 143 0.43 4.77 -6.98
N LYS A 144 0.28 3.73 -7.78
CA LYS A 144 -0.29 2.45 -7.36
C LYS A 144 0.75 1.36 -7.52
N ILE A 145 0.97 0.59 -6.46
CA ILE A 145 1.98 -0.47 -6.42
C ILE A 145 1.29 -1.79 -6.08
N PHE A 146 1.63 -2.82 -6.83
CA PHE A 146 1.18 -4.19 -6.57
C PHE A 146 2.41 -5.07 -6.38
N CYS A 147 2.60 -5.56 -5.14
CA CYS A 147 3.67 -6.48 -4.78
C CYS A 147 3.13 -7.91 -4.83
N ASN A 148 3.83 -8.77 -5.55
CA ASN A 148 3.45 -10.17 -5.78
C ASN A 148 4.37 -11.09 -4.98
N MET A 149 3.82 -11.77 -3.97
CA MET A 149 4.57 -12.70 -3.12
C MET A 149 4.96 -14.01 -3.82
N THR A 150 4.47 -14.28 -5.02
CA THR A 150 4.79 -15.51 -5.76
C THR A 150 6.03 -15.41 -6.62
N SER A 151 6.42 -14.20 -7.03
CA SER A 151 7.54 -13.97 -7.93
C SER A 151 8.87 -13.77 -7.17
N LYS A 152 9.94 -14.23 -7.80
CA LYS A 152 11.32 -13.93 -7.40
C LYS A 152 12.01 -12.94 -8.35
N ASN A 153 11.25 -12.43 -9.31
CA ASN A 153 11.76 -11.51 -10.33
C ASN A 153 11.61 -10.05 -9.91
N GLY A 154 12.59 -9.55 -9.18
CA GLY A 154 12.63 -8.19 -8.65
C GLY A 154 13.90 -7.91 -7.87
N ARG A 155 13.98 -6.76 -7.22
CA ARG A 155 15.11 -6.42 -6.34
C ARG A 155 15.24 -7.43 -5.22
N GLU A 156 16.45 -7.83 -4.89
CA GLU A 156 16.74 -8.89 -3.93
C GLU A 156 16.10 -8.61 -2.56
N GLU A 157 16.24 -7.40 -2.05
CA GLU A 157 15.69 -7.00 -0.76
C GLU A 157 14.16 -7.06 -0.74
N LEU A 158 13.50 -6.57 -1.79
CA LEU A 158 12.05 -6.65 -1.94
C LEU A 158 11.58 -8.12 -2.00
N VAL A 159 12.23 -8.94 -2.81
CA VAL A 159 11.90 -10.36 -2.93
C VAL A 159 12.08 -11.07 -1.60
N SER A 160 13.18 -10.80 -0.88
CA SER A 160 13.45 -11.37 0.44
C SER A 160 12.37 -11.01 1.45
N MET A 161 11.95 -9.75 1.49
CA MET A 161 10.86 -9.27 2.34
C MET A 161 9.53 -9.97 1.99
N LEU A 162 9.16 -10.03 0.72
CA LEU A 162 7.92 -10.66 0.26
C LEU A 162 7.91 -12.17 0.55
N GLN A 163 9.04 -12.86 0.35
CA GLN A 163 9.18 -14.27 0.69
C GLN A 163 9.13 -14.51 2.21
N TYR A 164 9.68 -13.60 3.01
CA TYR A 164 9.54 -13.65 4.47
C TYR A 164 8.07 -13.50 4.89
N MET A 165 7.36 -12.51 4.36
CA MET A 165 5.93 -12.33 4.61
C MET A 165 5.12 -13.58 4.24
N LYS A 166 5.41 -14.18 3.08
CA LYS A 166 4.77 -15.44 2.64
C LYS A 166 5.06 -16.63 3.56
N ARG A 167 6.27 -16.74 4.13
CA ARG A 167 6.66 -17.85 5.02
C ARG A 167 6.03 -17.73 6.40
N THR A 168 5.81 -16.52 6.88
CA THR A 168 5.07 -16.29 8.12
C THR A 168 3.60 -16.62 7.97
N ASP A 169 3.10 -16.67 6.74
CA ASP A 169 1.80 -17.22 6.36
C ASP A 169 1.72 -18.76 6.55
N LEU A 170 2.82 -19.45 6.39
CA LEU A 170 2.90 -20.91 6.53
C LEU A 170 3.44 -21.23 7.93
N LYS A 171 2.56 -21.24 8.97
CA LYS A 171 2.79 -21.77 10.32
C LYS A 171 4.25 -22.16 10.57
N ASN A 172 5.13 -21.22 10.89
CA ASN A 172 6.47 -21.54 11.35
C ASN A 172 6.49 -21.42 12.89
N PRO A 173 6.56 -22.52 13.64
CA PRO A 173 6.63 -22.50 15.10
C PRO A 173 7.91 -21.85 15.63
N ASP A 174 8.93 -21.64 14.80
CA ASP A 174 10.24 -21.12 15.22
C ASP A 174 10.30 -19.59 15.41
N ILE A 175 9.20 -18.86 15.17
CA ILE A 175 9.17 -17.40 15.32
C ILE A 175 8.57 -16.94 16.65
N THR A 176 7.93 -17.84 17.40
CA THR A 176 7.38 -17.53 18.72
C THR A 176 8.45 -17.45 19.83
N ASP A 177 9.71 -17.75 19.53
CA ASP A 177 10.78 -17.88 20.52
C ASP A 177 11.88 -16.78 20.41
N ARG A 178 11.59 -15.64 19.77
CA ARG A 178 12.50 -14.49 19.71
C ARG A 178 11.85 -13.18 20.18
N SER A 179 11.14 -13.28 21.32
CA SER A 179 10.77 -12.10 22.11
C SER A 179 11.48 -12.18 23.47
N ASP A 180 12.77 -11.95 23.45
CA ASP A 180 13.57 -11.50 24.59
C ASP A 180 14.31 -10.22 24.21
#